data_507c7576963ba76f16bea9b19c85a8b9
#
_entry.id   507c7576963ba76f16bea9b19c85a8b9
#
_cell.length_a   1.000
_cell.length_b   1.000
_cell.length_c   1.000
_cell.angle_alpha   90.00
_cell.angle_beta   90.00
_cell.angle_gamma   90.00
#
_symmetry.space_group_name_H-M   'P 1'
#
loop_
_entity.id
_entity.type
_entity.pdbx_description
1 polymer ?
#
loop_
_entity_poly.entity_id
_entity_poly.type
_entity_poly.pdbx_seq_one_letter_code
_entity_poly.pdbx_strand_id
1 'polypeptide(L)'
;MKTLSKLQQLSFIIQREFLAISTSYAVLLVLIGGIFVYGLLYNYMYAPNIVTDVPITIVDNSHSELSRNFIRWLDATPQADVYSQAMEYNEAKEWMKRGKVQGILYLPHDFEARVFRGDESIFSLYATTDAFLYFEALQGASSRVMLAINDKYRPDEAVFLPPQGLLAVTMAKPINVEGTALYNYTEGYGSYLIPAVMMIIIFQTLLMVIGMVTGEEYSSDGIRTYAPFGHTWAAAIRIVAGKAFVYCGLYAIFSFFLLGLLPYFFSIPNIGNGLYIVLLMIPYLIATSFLGLAASRYFTDSEAPLLMIAFFSVGLIFLSGVSYPMELMPWYWKAAHYILPAAPATLAFVQLNSMGASMADIRPEYITLWIQVLVYFILSIWVYQKKLQKSQLR
;
A
#
# COMPACT_ATOMS: atom_id res chain seq x y z
N MET A 1 -4.95 24.23 -47.49
CA MET A 1 -5.57 23.81 -46.20
C MET A 1 -5.49 24.99 -45.23
N LYS A 2 -6.64 25.44 -44.69
CA LYS A 2 -6.64 26.49 -43.66
C LYS A 2 -5.81 26.01 -42.47
N THR A 3 -4.80 26.79 -42.10
CA THR A 3 -4.01 26.51 -40.88
C THR A 3 -4.93 26.61 -39.68
N LEU A 4 -5.19 25.48 -39.03
CA LEU A 4 -5.96 25.42 -37.79
C LEU A 4 -5.36 26.37 -36.75
N SER A 5 -6.19 27.13 -36.06
CA SER A 5 -5.73 27.94 -34.93
C SER A 5 -5.15 27.02 -33.81
N LYS A 6 -4.28 27.58 -32.96
CA LYS A 6 -3.64 26.81 -31.88
C LYS A 6 -4.68 26.11 -30.96
N LEU A 7 -5.82 26.76 -30.69
CA LEU A 7 -6.92 26.22 -29.91
C LEU A 7 -7.64 25.08 -30.65
N GLN A 8 -7.84 25.21 -31.96
CA GLN A 8 -8.45 24.13 -32.77
C GLN A 8 -7.54 22.88 -32.83
N GLN A 9 -6.21 23.10 -32.91
CA GLN A 9 -5.24 21.99 -32.83
C GLN A 9 -5.32 21.25 -31.50
N LEU A 10 -5.41 21.97 -30.37
CA LEU A 10 -5.52 21.38 -29.05
C LEU A 10 -6.84 20.61 -28.89
N SER A 11 -7.96 21.20 -29.33
CA SER A 11 -9.27 20.54 -29.32
C SER A 11 -9.26 19.25 -30.13
N PHE A 12 -8.64 19.29 -31.32
CA PHE A 12 -8.49 18.11 -32.17
C PHE A 12 -7.69 16.98 -31.50
N ILE A 13 -6.55 17.34 -30.85
CA ILE A 13 -5.74 16.37 -30.11
C ILE A 13 -6.56 15.71 -28.99
N ILE A 14 -7.26 16.51 -28.20
CA ILE A 14 -8.10 16.05 -27.09
C ILE A 14 -9.19 15.09 -27.59
N GLN A 15 -9.93 15.49 -28.62
CA GLN A 15 -11.01 14.65 -29.19
C GLN A 15 -10.46 13.33 -29.74
N ARG A 16 -9.36 13.39 -30.47
CA ARG A 16 -8.74 12.21 -31.06
C ARG A 16 -8.24 11.24 -30.00
N GLU A 17 -7.60 11.74 -28.96
CA GLU A 17 -7.08 10.90 -27.88
C GLU A 17 -8.22 10.25 -27.08
N PHE A 18 -9.27 11.02 -26.83
CA PHE A 18 -10.46 10.48 -26.17
C PHE A 18 -11.13 9.39 -27.01
N LEU A 19 -11.25 9.59 -28.33
CA LEU A 19 -11.76 8.58 -29.25
C LEU A 19 -10.87 7.33 -29.27
N ALA A 20 -9.55 7.48 -29.33
CA ALA A 20 -8.62 6.35 -29.31
C ALA A 20 -8.78 5.49 -28.03
N ILE A 21 -8.98 6.14 -26.88
CA ILE A 21 -9.25 5.44 -25.62
C ILE A 21 -10.60 4.73 -25.67
N SER A 22 -11.66 5.42 -26.12
CA SER A 22 -13.05 4.92 -26.04
C SER A 22 -13.40 3.86 -27.09
N THR A 23 -12.65 3.77 -28.18
CA THR A 23 -12.88 2.80 -29.27
C THR A 23 -12.04 1.53 -29.16
N SER A 24 -10.95 1.55 -28.40
CA SER A 24 -10.09 0.37 -28.22
C SER A 24 -10.59 -0.51 -27.07
N TYR A 25 -11.13 -1.70 -27.40
CA TYR A 25 -11.59 -2.66 -26.39
C TYR A 25 -10.50 -3.07 -25.41
N ALA A 26 -9.27 -3.23 -25.85
CA ALA A 26 -8.15 -3.61 -25.01
C ALA A 26 -7.81 -2.51 -24.00
N VAL A 27 -7.83 -1.25 -24.43
CA VAL A 27 -7.64 -0.08 -23.56
C VAL A 27 -8.76 0.04 -22.53
N LEU A 28 -10.02 -0.13 -22.96
CA LEU A 28 -11.18 -0.10 -22.07
C LEU A 28 -11.14 -1.24 -21.05
N LEU A 29 -10.69 -2.44 -21.44
CA LEU A 29 -10.53 -3.56 -20.53
C LEU A 29 -9.51 -3.25 -19.44
N VAL A 30 -8.36 -2.68 -19.78
CA VAL A 30 -7.35 -2.29 -18.79
C VAL A 30 -7.86 -1.14 -17.91
N LEU A 31 -8.53 -0.17 -18.51
CA LEU A 31 -9.04 1.01 -17.80
C LEU A 31 -10.16 0.62 -16.81
N ILE A 32 -11.18 -0.10 -17.28
CA ILE A 32 -12.31 -0.50 -16.45
C ILE A 32 -11.92 -1.70 -15.57
N GLY A 33 -11.37 -2.75 -16.16
CA GLY A 33 -10.97 -3.96 -15.46
C GLY A 33 -9.85 -3.69 -14.44
N GLY A 34 -8.81 -2.96 -14.85
CA GLY A 34 -7.68 -2.62 -13.98
C GLY A 34 -8.08 -1.72 -12.80
N ILE A 35 -9.01 -0.81 -12.98
CA ILE A 35 -9.42 0.13 -11.93
C ILE A 35 -10.53 -0.46 -11.06
N PHE A 36 -11.63 -0.90 -11.68
CA PHE A 36 -12.79 -1.37 -10.90
C PHE A 36 -12.56 -2.77 -10.32
N VAL A 37 -12.06 -3.72 -11.13
CA VAL A 37 -11.89 -5.10 -10.65
C VAL A 37 -10.79 -5.16 -9.58
N TYR A 38 -9.60 -4.60 -9.84
CA TYR A 38 -8.54 -4.60 -8.83
C TYR A 38 -8.90 -3.74 -7.62
N GLY A 39 -9.49 -2.56 -7.83
CA GLY A 39 -9.95 -1.71 -6.73
C GLY A 39 -10.93 -2.42 -5.80
N LEU A 40 -11.97 -3.05 -6.35
CA LEU A 40 -12.96 -3.80 -5.58
C LEU A 40 -12.35 -5.08 -4.99
N LEU A 41 -11.57 -5.84 -5.77
CA LEU A 41 -10.96 -7.09 -5.34
C LEU A 41 -10.07 -6.91 -4.12
N TYR A 42 -9.14 -5.95 -4.16
CA TYR A 42 -8.24 -5.70 -3.03
C TYR A 42 -9.02 -5.25 -1.79
N ASN A 43 -9.96 -4.33 -1.94
CA ASN A 43 -10.77 -3.87 -0.81
C ASN A 43 -11.61 -5.01 -0.23
N TYR A 44 -12.19 -5.88 -1.05
CA TYR A 44 -12.97 -7.01 -0.59
C TYR A 44 -12.10 -8.10 0.08
N MET A 45 -10.95 -8.43 -0.50
CA MET A 45 -10.02 -9.42 0.07
C MET A 45 -9.50 -9.01 1.44
N TYR A 46 -9.24 -7.73 1.64
CA TYR A 46 -8.71 -7.20 2.90
C TYR A 46 -9.80 -6.55 3.79
N ALA A 47 -11.09 -6.73 3.45
CA ALA A 47 -12.20 -6.21 4.24
C ALA A 47 -12.19 -6.69 5.71
N PRO A 48 -11.79 -7.96 6.04
CA PRO A 48 -11.66 -8.38 7.44
C PRO A 48 -10.63 -7.57 8.23
N ASN A 49 -9.68 -6.91 7.56
CA ASN A 49 -8.69 -5.98 8.08
C ASN A 49 -7.76 -6.54 9.18
N ILE A 50 -8.28 -7.41 10.06
CA ILE A 50 -7.55 -8.06 11.15
C ILE A 50 -7.58 -9.57 10.89
N VAL A 51 -6.48 -10.24 11.17
CA VAL A 51 -6.43 -11.71 11.14
C VAL A 51 -7.18 -12.24 12.35
N THR A 52 -8.19 -13.06 12.12
CA THR A 52 -9.02 -13.70 13.15
C THR A 52 -8.92 -15.22 13.08
N ASP A 53 -9.32 -15.87 14.17
CA ASP A 53 -9.50 -17.32 14.24
C ASP A 53 -8.25 -18.11 13.82
N VAL A 54 -7.05 -17.65 14.24
CA VAL A 54 -5.80 -18.36 13.95
C VAL A 54 -5.75 -19.63 14.82
N PRO A 55 -5.72 -20.82 14.21
CA PRO A 55 -5.73 -22.06 14.98
C PRO A 55 -4.40 -22.22 15.74
N ILE A 56 -4.50 -22.31 17.06
CA ILE A 56 -3.38 -22.49 18.00
C ILE A 56 -3.59 -23.71 18.86
N THR A 57 -2.52 -24.43 19.18
CA THR A 57 -2.54 -25.47 20.19
C THR A 57 -1.77 -25.04 21.43
N ILE A 58 -2.18 -25.55 22.57
CA ILE A 58 -1.58 -25.20 23.87
C ILE A 58 -0.99 -26.44 24.50
N VAL A 59 0.25 -26.32 24.95
CA VAL A 59 0.92 -27.32 25.81
C VAL A 59 0.97 -26.74 27.20
N ASP A 60 -0.01 -27.12 28.02
CA ASP A 60 -0.13 -26.66 29.41
C ASP A 60 0.50 -27.68 30.38
N ASN A 61 1.72 -27.42 30.85
CA ASN A 61 2.37 -28.22 31.87
C ASN A 61 2.10 -27.72 33.29
N SER A 62 1.47 -26.55 33.42
CA SER A 62 1.14 -25.97 34.72
C SER A 62 -0.12 -26.63 35.34
N HIS A 63 -1.11 -26.96 34.51
CA HIS A 63 -2.43 -27.50 34.92
C HIS A 63 -3.10 -26.69 36.03
N SER A 64 -2.77 -25.41 36.17
CA SER A 64 -3.18 -24.52 37.23
C SER A 64 -4.51 -23.80 36.91
N GLU A 65 -5.07 -23.10 37.91
CA GLU A 65 -6.24 -22.24 37.67
C GLU A 65 -5.87 -21.06 36.76
N LEU A 66 -4.67 -20.51 36.95
CA LEU A 66 -4.18 -19.41 36.20
C LEU A 66 -3.94 -19.78 34.70
N SER A 67 -3.36 -20.97 34.44
CA SER A 67 -3.17 -21.44 33.07
C SER A 67 -4.51 -21.65 32.35
N ARG A 68 -5.52 -22.24 33.03
CA ARG A 68 -6.87 -22.40 32.48
C ARG A 68 -7.54 -21.06 32.18
N ASN A 69 -7.33 -20.05 33.02
CA ASN A 69 -7.86 -18.70 32.78
C ASN A 69 -7.14 -18.04 31.61
N PHE A 70 -5.82 -18.18 31.51
CA PHE A 70 -5.05 -17.69 30.38
C PHE A 70 -5.55 -18.28 29.05
N ILE A 71 -5.72 -19.59 28.98
CA ILE A 71 -6.22 -20.33 27.82
C ILE A 71 -7.61 -19.82 27.43
N ARG A 72 -8.51 -19.68 28.37
CA ARG A 72 -9.89 -19.22 28.16
C ARG A 72 -9.92 -17.76 27.64
N TRP A 73 -9.07 -16.90 28.19
CA TRP A 73 -9.00 -15.52 27.77
C TRP A 73 -8.35 -15.39 26.39
N LEU A 74 -7.37 -16.22 26.07
CA LEU A 74 -6.76 -16.27 24.76
C LEU A 74 -7.76 -16.72 23.69
N ASP A 75 -8.51 -17.77 23.97
CA ASP A 75 -9.58 -18.30 23.12
C ASP A 75 -10.73 -17.30 22.92
N ALA A 76 -10.96 -16.43 23.90
CA ALA A 76 -11.95 -15.35 23.80
C ALA A 76 -11.46 -14.15 22.98
N THR A 77 -10.19 -14.11 22.55
CA THR A 77 -9.69 -13.05 21.66
C THR A 77 -10.10 -13.31 20.22
N PRO A 78 -10.40 -12.29 19.43
CA PRO A 78 -10.75 -12.50 18.01
C PRO A 78 -9.63 -13.11 17.18
N GLN A 79 -8.37 -13.02 17.63
CA GLN A 79 -7.20 -13.44 16.87
C GLN A 79 -6.84 -14.91 17.01
N ALA A 80 -7.21 -15.56 18.11
CA ALA A 80 -6.82 -16.92 18.40
C ALA A 80 -8.04 -17.85 18.48
N ASP A 81 -7.93 -19.02 17.87
CA ASP A 81 -8.84 -20.15 18.01
C ASP A 81 -8.08 -21.33 18.62
N VAL A 82 -8.42 -21.72 19.86
CA VAL A 82 -7.75 -22.81 20.55
C VAL A 82 -8.28 -24.14 20.00
N TYR A 83 -7.63 -24.66 18.96
CA TYR A 83 -7.98 -25.89 18.27
C TYR A 83 -8.04 -27.10 19.22
N SER A 84 -6.99 -27.30 20.05
CA SER A 84 -6.95 -28.32 21.11
C SER A 84 -5.76 -28.09 22.04
N GLN A 85 -5.75 -28.81 23.17
CA GLN A 85 -4.62 -28.90 24.07
C GLN A 85 -3.82 -30.17 23.74
N ALA A 86 -2.54 -30.02 23.38
CA ALA A 86 -1.64 -31.13 23.18
C ALA A 86 -1.05 -31.57 24.53
N MET A 87 -0.94 -32.90 24.77
CA MET A 87 -0.33 -33.40 25.99
C MET A 87 1.17 -33.19 26.04
N GLU A 88 1.82 -33.22 24.85
CA GLU A 88 3.27 -33.05 24.74
C GLU A 88 3.63 -32.06 23.63
N TYR A 89 4.77 -31.38 23.78
CA TYR A 89 5.31 -30.45 22.76
C TYR A 89 5.54 -31.12 21.41
N ASN A 90 5.97 -32.40 21.41
CA ASN A 90 6.21 -33.11 20.13
C ASN A 90 4.91 -33.36 19.36
N GLU A 91 3.81 -33.62 20.03
CA GLU A 91 2.49 -33.76 19.42
C GLU A 91 2.04 -32.42 18.78
N ALA A 92 2.17 -31.33 19.52
CA ALA A 92 1.87 -29.98 19.05
C ALA A 92 2.69 -29.63 17.79
N LYS A 93 3.97 -29.99 17.78
CA LYS A 93 4.87 -29.79 16.64
C LYS A 93 4.44 -30.59 15.41
N GLU A 94 3.97 -31.82 15.58
CA GLU A 94 3.43 -32.62 14.48
C GLU A 94 2.13 -32.04 13.91
N TRP A 95 1.27 -31.48 14.74
CA TRP A 95 0.08 -30.77 14.28
C TRP A 95 0.44 -29.51 13.48
N MET A 96 1.44 -28.75 13.91
CA MET A 96 1.96 -27.59 13.18
C MET A 96 2.56 -28.00 11.83
N LYS A 97 3.37 -29.07 11.78
CA LYS A 97 3.92 -29.58 10.51
C LYS A 97 2.83 -30.03 9.53
N ARG A 98 1.71 -30.56 10.04
CA ARG A 98 0.57 -30.96 9.21
C ARG A 98 -0.36 -29.80 8.84
N GLY A 99 -0.03 -28.58 9.24
CA GLY A 99 -0.83 -27.39 8.97
C GLY A 99 -2.16 -27.32 9.71
N LYS A 100 -2.37 -28.15 10.75
CA LYS A 100 -3.60 -28.13 11.57
C LYS A 100 -3.65 -26.92 12.48
N VAL A 101 -2.50 -26.46 12.96
CA VAL A 101 -2.34 -25.29 13.81
C VAL A 101 -1.22 -24.42 13.28
N GLN A 102 -1.33 -23.11 13.51
CA GLN A 102 -0.35 -22.11 13.08
C GLN A 102 0.53 -21.62 14.23
N GLY A 103 0.17 -21.97 15.46
CA GLY A 103 0.92 -21.61 16.65
C GLY A 103 0.87 -22.69 17.73
N ILE A 104 1.90 -22.67 18.58
CA ILE A 104 1.99 -23.48 19.80
C ILE A 104 2.28 -22.54 20.95
N LEU A 105 1.43 -22.51 21.95
CA LEU A 105 1.68 -21.82 23.21
C LEU A 105 2.12 -22.83 24.24
N TYR A 106 3.28 -22.61 24.83
CA TYR A 106 3.83 -23.49 25.89
C TYR A 106 3.82 -22.75 27.22
N LEU A 107 3.12 -23.31 28.19
CA LEU A 107 3.03 -22.86 29.59
C LEU A 107 3.85 -23.80 30.47
N PRO A 108 4.91 -23.31 31.16
CA PRO A 108 5.76 -24.16 32.01
C PRO A 108 5.05 -24.59 33.31
N HIS A 109 5.55 -25.64 33.94
CA HIS A 109 4.95 -26.22 35.15
C HIS A 109 4.89 -25.23 36.33
N ASP A 110 5.81 -24.30 36.41
CA ASP A 110 5.93 -23.31 37.49
C ASP A 110 5.26 -21.95 37.13
N PHE A 111 4.45 -21.90 36.06
CA PHE A 111 3.83 -20.68 35.56
C PHE A 111 3.06 -19.90 36.62
N GLU A 112 2.09 -20.56 37.30
CA GLU A 112 1.29 -19.93 38.35
C GLU A 112 2.12 -19.56 39.58
N ALA A 113 3.01 -20.46 40.00
CA ALA A 113 3.84 -20.25 41.18
C ALA A 113 4.77 -19.04 41.04
N ARG A 114 5.31 -18.79 39.84
CA ARG A 114 6.11 -17.60 39.55
C ARG A 114 5.28 -16.33 39.56
N VAL A 115 4.11 -16.34 38.90
CA VAL A 115 3.23 -15.16 38.86
C VAL A 115 2.84 -14.72 40.28
N PHE A 116 2.42 -15.68 41.15
CA PHE A 116 2.05 -15.35 42.52
C PHE A 116 3.22 -14.94 43.44
N ARG A 117 4.45 -15.34 43.13
CA ARG A 117 5.64 -14.87 43.85
C ARG A 117 6.13 -13.49 43.37
N GLY A 118 5.56 -12.97 42.30
CA GLY A 118 6.04 -11.78 41.66
C GLY A 118 7.35 -11.97 40.84
N ASP A 119 7.74 -13.24 40.62
CA ASP A 119 8.89 -13.60 39.80
C ASP A 119 8.56 -13.44 38.30
N GLU A 120 9.57 -13.29 37.47
CA GLU A 120 9.41 -13.32 36.04
C GLU A 120 8.91 -14.69 35.57
N SER A 121 7.70 -14.75 35.02
CA SER A 121 7.15 -15.95 34.41
C SER A 121 7.20 -15.87 32.90
N ILE A 122 7.79 -16.87 32.26
CA ILE A 122 8.00 -16.92 30.82
C ILE A 122 7.07 -17.98 30.23
N PHE A 123 6.23 -17.59 29.31
CA PHE A 123 5.59 -18.51 28.36
C PHE A 123 6.28 -18.42 27.00
N SER A 124 6.23 -19.50 26.22
CA SER A 124 6.84 -19.51 24.89
C SER A 124 5.77 -19.64 23.82
N LEU A 125 5.78 -18.71 22.87
CA LEU A 125 4.94 -18.77 21.68
C LEU A 125 5.81 -19.17 20.48
N TYR A 126 5.47 -20.31 19.86
CA TYR A 126 6.04 -20.76 18.62
C TYR A 126 4.97 -20.60 17.54
N ALA A 127 5.26 -19.89 16.47
CA ALA A 127 4.35 -19.73 15.35
C ALA A 127 5.08 -20.01 14.03
N THR A 128 4.30 -20.39 13.02
CA THR A 128 4.85 -20.59 11.69
C THR A 128 5.26 -19.25 11.08
N THR A 129 6.42 -19.21 10.44
CA THR A 129 6.94 -18.02 9.77
C THR A 129 6.43 -17.89 8.34
N ASP A 130 5.70 -18.88 7.83
CA ASP A 130 5.18 -18.89 6.45
C ASP A 130 4.11 -17.81 6.26
N ALA A 131 3.42 -17.42 7.33
CA ALA A 131 2.50 -16.29 7.37
C ALA A 131 2.83 -15.37 8.54
N PHE A 132 3.64 -14.35 8.30
CA PHE A 132 4.05 -13.35 9.30
C PHE A 132 2.87 -12.75 10.08
N LEU A 133 1.73 -12.57 9.41
CA LEU A 133 0.50 -12.03 10.01
C LEU A 133 -0.06 -12.92 11.12
N TYR A 134 0.09 -14.24 11.04
CA TYR A 134 -0.35 -15.16 12.09
C TYR A 134 0.50 -15.01 13.35
N PHE A 135 1.83 -14.90 13.18
CA PHE A 135 2.74 -14.66 14.29
C PHE A 135 2.39 -13.35 15.02
N GLU A 136 2.21 -12.26 14.27
CA GLU A 136 1.89 -10.94 14.83
C GLU A 136 0.54 -10.95 15.58
N ALA A 137 -0.48 -11.56 14.98
CA ALA A 137 -1.80 -11.69 15.60
C ALA A 137 -1.76 -12.48 16.92
N LEU A 138 -1.11 -13.65 16.92
CA LEU A 138 -0.98 -14.51 18.12
C LEU A 138 -0.12 -13.87 19.20
N GLN A 139 0.99 -13.22 18.82
CA GLN A 139 1.85 -12.50 19.76
C GLN A 139 1.10 -11.33 20.41
N GLY A 140 0.38 -10.54 19.62
CA GLY A 140 -0.43 -9.45 20.14
C GLY A 140 -1.54 -9.92 21.08
N ALA A 141 -2.26 -10.98 20.71
CA ALA A 141 -3.31 -11.58 21.56
C ALA A 141 -2.74 -12.12 22.88
N SER A 142 -1.66 -12.92 22.81
CA SER A 142 -1.02 -13.50 24.00
C SER A 142 -0.48 -12.42 24.94
N SER A 143 0.12 -11.36 24.39
CA SER A 143 0.63 -10.24 25.19
C SER A 143 -0.48 -9.47 25.90
N ARG A 144 -1.61 -9.20 25.21
CA ARG A 144 -2.78 -8.53 25.82
C ARG A 144 -3.37 -9.36 26.95
N VAL A 145 -3.52 -10.66 26.75
CA VAL A 145 -4.02 -11.57 27.79
C VAL A 145 -3.08 -11.60 28.99
N MET A 146 -1.77 -11.62 28.76
CA MET A 146 -0.77 -11.61 29.85
C MET A 146 -0.80 -10.30 30.64
N LEU A 147 -0.94 -9.17 29.96
CA LEU A 147 -1.10 -7.88 30.65
C LEU A 147 -2.36 -7.85 31.52
N ALA A 148 -3.48 -8.35 31.00
CA ALA A 148 -4.74 -8.44 31.75
C ALA A 148 -4.64 -9.38 32.96
N ILE A 149 -3.90 -10.48 32.84
CA ILE A 149 -3.61 -11.39 33.96
C ILE A 149 -2.74 -10.70 34.99
N ASN A 150 -1.68 -10.02 34.58
CA ASN A 150 -0.83 -9.28 35.49
C ASN A 150 -1.61 -8.24 36.31
N ASP A 151 -2.54 -7.54 35.66
CA ASP A 151 -3.38 -6.54 36.35
C ASP A 151 -4.35 -7.17 37.35
N LYS A 152 -4.88 -8.37 37.04
CA LYS A 152 -5.85 -9.07 37.90
C LYS A 152 -5.22 -9.81 39.09
N TYR A 153 -4.07 -10.44 38.88
CA TYR A 153 -3.48 -11.39 39.85
C TYR A 153 -2.25 -10.83 40.56
N ARG A 154 -1.77 -9.64 40.26
CA ARG A 154 -0.82 -8.94 41.12
C ARG A 154 -1.56 -8.54 42.38
N PRO A 155 -1.17 -9.05 43.56
CA PRO A 155 -1.79 -8.63 44.80
C PRO A 155 -1.61 -7.12 44.95
N ASP A 156 -2.69 -6.44 45.35
CA ASP A 156 -2.64 -5.08 45.86
C ASP A 156 -1.82 -5.06 47.18
N GLU A 157 -0.55 -5.44 47.13
CA GLU A 157 0.38 -5.24 48.25
C GLU A 157 0.44 -3.77 48.69
N ALA A 158 0.02 -2.87 47.83
CA ALA A 158 -0.17 -1.47 48.14
C ALA A 158 -1.25 -1.16 49.16
N VAL A 159 -2.22 -2.06 49.38
CA VAL A 159 -3.33 -1.85 50.35
C VAL A 159 -2.89 -2.03 51.78
N PHE A 160 -1.80 -2.75 52.02
CA PHE A 160 -1.30 -3.03 53.39
C PHE A 160 -0.10 -2.13 53.79
N LEU A 161 0.35 -1.25 52.97
CA LEU A 161 1.42 -0.30 53.31
C LEU A 161 0.82 1.00 53.86
N PRO A 162 1.43 1.62 54.92
CA PRO A 162 1.00 2.89 55.46
C PRO A 162 1.09 4.00 54.39
N PRO A 163 0.71 5.27 54.65
CA PRO A 163 0.46 6.29 53.61
C PRO A 163 1.59 6.55 52.58
N GLN A 164 2.62 5.75 52.60
CA GLN A 164 3.66 5.62 51.58
C GLN A 164 3.27 4.67 50.41
N GLY A 165 2.02 4.17 50.40
CA GLY A 165 1.52 3.17 49.43
C GLY A 165 1.60 3.59 47.96
N LEU A 166 1.53 4.88 47.67
CA LEU A 166 1.71 5.39 46.29
C LEU A 166 3.14 5.12 45.78
N LEU A 167 4.13 5.24 46.67
CA LEU A 167 5.54 4.93 46.34
C LEU A 167 5.74 3.43 46.12
N ALA A 168 5.04 2.57 46.89
CA ALA A 168 5.13 1.13 46.74
C ALA A 168 4.43 0.63 45.46
N VAL A 169 3.29 1.22 45.07
CA VAL A 169 2.65 0.96 43.77
C VAL A 169 3.54 1.40 42.60
N THR A 170 4.21 2.55 42.74
CA THR A 170 5.14 3.04 41.73
C THR A 170 6.41 2.20 41.66
N MET A 171 6.84 1.60 42.76
CA MET A 171 7.98 0.66 42.80
C MET A 171 7.60 -0.74 42.31
N ALA A 172 6.36 -1.17 42.49
CA ALA A 172 5.84 -2.46 41.98
C ALA A 172 5.54 -2.43 40.47
N LYS A 173 5.23 -1.25 39.92
CA LYS A 173 5.09 -1.01 38.47
C LYS A 173 6.02 0.15 38.05
N PRO A 174 7.34 -0.04 38.03
CA PRO A 174 8.29 1.06 37.76
C PRO A 174 8.16 1.61 36.33
N ILE A 175 7.61 0.81 35.42
CA ILE A 175 7.35 1.19 34.03
C ILE A 175 5.98 0.65 33.65
N ASN A 176 5.03 1.53 33.39
CA ASN A 176 3.77 1.18 32.75
C ASN A 176 3.94 1.39 31.24
N VAL A 177 3.93 0.32 30.46
CA VAL A 177 4.01 0.38 29.01
C VAL A 177 2.60 0.39 28.45
N GLU A 178 2.14 1.57 28.01
CA GLU A 178 0.92 1.71 27.24
C GLU A 178 1.27 1.73 25.76
N GLY A 179 1.00 0.63 25.07
CA GLY A 179 1.14 0.53 23.62
C GLY A 179 -0.12 1.07 22.94
N THR A 180 -0.01 2.21 22.25
CA THR A 180 -1.11 2.75 21.45
C THR A 180 -0.65 2.87 19.99
N ALA A 181 -1.39 2.26 19.08
CA ALA A 181 -1.17 2.44 17.65
C ALA A 181 -1.62 3.85 17.24
N LEU A 182 -0.67 4.75 16.92
CA LEU A 182 -0.95 6.15 16.66
C LEU A 182 -1.74 6.39 15.36
N TYR A 183 -1.44 5.65 14.30
CA TYR A 183 -1.94 5.96 12.95
C TYR A 183 -2.83 4.86 12.36
N ASN A 184 -2.66 3.63 12.78
CA ASN A 184 -3.50 2.51 12.39
C ASN A 184 -4.15 1.92 13.66
N TYR A 185 -5.14 2.65 14.19
CA TYR A 185 -5.81 2.28 15.45
C TYR A 185 -6.53 0.93 15.38
N THR A 186 -6.82 0.44 14.19
CA THR A 186 -7.40 -0.88 13.96
C THR A 186 -6.35 -1.99 13.96
N GLU A 187 -5.06 -1.63 13.92
CA GLU A 187 -3.92 -2.56 13.73
C GLU A 187 -4.10 -3.47 12.51
N GLY A 188 -4.94 -3.02 11.56
CA GLY A 188 -5.36 -3.82 10.42
C GLY A 188 -4.36 -3.75 9.27
N TYR A 189 -4.02 -4.91 8.71
CA TYR A 189 -3.14 -5.02 7.56
C TYR A 189 -3.73 -4.37 6.30
N GLY A 190 -5.04 -4.52 6.09
CA GLY A 190 -5.75 -3.88 4.99
C GLY A 190 -5.67 -2.36 5.03
N SER A 191 -5.91 -1.77 6.20
CA SER A 191 -5.83 -0.31 6.42
C SER A 191 -4.43 0.26 6.11
N TYR A 192 -3.39 -0.54 6.28
CA TYR A 192 -2.01 -0.17 5.97
C TYR A 192 -1.69 -0.33 4.47
N LEU A 193 -2.05 -1.48 3.88
CA LEU A 193 -1.61 -1.85 2.54
C LEU A 193 -2.47 -1.25 1.43
N ILE A 194 -3.80 -1.22 1.59
CA ILE A 194 -4.74 -0.81 0.53
C ILE A 194 -4.43 0.59 -0.02
N PRO A 195 -4.20 1.63 0.81
CA PRO A 195 -3.90 2.96 0.31
C PRO A 195 -2.69 2.98 -0.64
N ALA A 196 -1.62 2.26 -0.28
CA ALA A 196 -0.42 2.16 -1.10
C ALA A 196 -0.67 1.42 -2.42
N VAL A 197 -1.39 0.31 -2.37
CA VAL A 197 -1.72 -0.49 -3.57
C VAL A 197 -2.59 0.31 -4.55
N MET A 198 -3.56 1.10 -4.06
CA MET A 198 -4.39 1.95 -4.92
C MET A 198 -3.57 2.97 -5.69
N MET A 199 -2.57 3.59 -5.07
CA MET A 199 -1.64 4.50 -5.76
C MET A 199 -0.87 3.78 -6.88
N ILE A 200 -0.39 2.58 -6.62
CA ILE A 200 0.34 1.77 -7.60
C ILE A 200 -0.57 1.34 -8.76
N ILE A 201 -1.83 0.98 -8.49
CA ILE A 201 -2.82 0.63 -9.53
C ILE A 201 -3.06 1.83 -10.47
N ILE A 202 -3.21 3.04 -9.92
CA ILE A 202 -3.34 4.27 -10.71
C ILE A 202 -2.13 4.43 -11.64
N PHE A 203 -0.92 4.28 -11.13
CA PHE A 203 0.31 4.40 -11.91
C PHE A 203 0.38 3.38 -13.05
N GLN A 204 0.19 2.11 -12.72
CA GLN A 204 0.32 1.01 -13.68
C GLN A 204 -0.71 1.11 -14.79
N THR A 205 -1.98 1.28 -14.42
CA THR A 205 -3.06 1.36 -15.42
C THR A 205 -2.92 2.60 -16.30
N LEU A 206 -2.50 3.74 -15.74
CA LEU A 206 -2.23 4.95 -16.53
C LEU A 206 -1.09 4.75 -17.53
N LEU A 207 0.03 4.13 -17.11
CA LEU A 207 1.12 3.81 -18.03
C LEU A 207 0.71 2.79 -19.09
N MET A 208 -0.06 1.75 -18.71
CA MET A 208 -0.56 0.75 -19.65
C MET A 208 -1.45 1.40 -20.71
N VAL A 209 -2.42 2.21 -20.30
CA VAL A 209 -3.33 2.89 -21.22
C VAL A 209 -2.58 3.82 -22.17
N ILE A 210 -1.65 4.64 -21.67
CA ILE A 210 -0.83 5.52 -22.53
C ILE A 210 0.03 4.67 -23.47
N GLY A 211 0.64 3.61 -22.97
CA GLY A 211 1.48 2.72 -23.76
C GLY A 211 0.71 2.04 -24.89
N MET A 212 -0.47 1.49 -24.59
CA MET A 212 -1.33 0.82 -25.57
C MET A 212 -1.80 1.79 -26.68
N VAL A 213 -2.35 2.96 -26.29
CA VAL A 213 -2.80 3.97 -27.26
C VAL A 213 -1.65 4.47 -28.13
N THR A 214 -0.48 4.71 -27.53
CA THR A 214 0.68 5.18 -28.30
C THR A 214 1.34 4.08 -29.14
N GLY A 215 1.26 2.82 -28.73
CA GLY A 215 1.68 1.66 -29.51
C GLY A 215 0.79 1.44 -30.73
N GLU A 216 -0.53 1.53 -30.57
CA GLU A 216 -1.50 1.49 -31.66
C GLU A 216 -1.33 2.68 -32.62
N GLU A 217 -1.06 3.87 -32.09
CA GLU A 217 -0.74 5.05 -32.90
C GLU A 217 0.54 4.83 -33.74
N TYR A 218 1.53 4.12 -33.21
CA TYR A 218 2.75 3.80 -33.94
C TYR A 218 2.50 2.76 -35.04
N SER A 219 1.81 1.67 -34.74
CA SER A 219 1.53 0.58 -35.68
C SER A 219 0.63 1.00 -36.84
N SER A 220 -0.32 1.91 -36.59
CA SER A 220 -1.25 2.46 -37.60
C SER A 220 -0.71 3.69 -38.36
N ASP A 221 0.54 4.08 -38.18
CA ASP A 221 1.11 5.32 -38.72
C ASP A 221 0.32 6.59 -38.32
N GLY A 222 -0.45 6.47 -37.20
CA GLY A 222 -1.36 7.52 -36.73
C GLY A 222 -0.67 8.83 -36.36
N ILE A 223 0.66 8.84 -36.19
CA ILE A 223 1.44 10.05 -35.96
C ILE A 223 1.35 11.04 -37.15
N ARG A 224 1.11 10.55 -38.36
CA ARG A 224 0.91 11.39 -39.57
C ARG A 224 -0.30 12.28 -39.45
N THR A 225 -1.29 11.95 -38.68
CA THR A 225 -2.47 12.77 -38.43
C THR A 225 -2.11 14.14 -37.84
N TYR A 226 -0.94 14.25 -37.19
CA TYR A 226 -0.42 15.49 -36.65
C TYR A 226 0.48 16.27 -37.63
N ALA A 227 0.76 15.74 -38.81
CA ALA A 227 1.57 16.42 -39.83
C ALA A 227 1.10 17.87 -40.16
N PRO A 228 -0.24 18.15 -40.17
CA PRO A 228 -0.71 19.53 -40.41
C PRO A 228 -0.28 20.54 -39.33
N PHE A 229 0.15 20.08 -38.13
CA PHE A 229 0.59 20.97 -37.07
C PHE A 229 2.03 21.41 -37.18
N GLY A 230 2.76 20.89 -38.20
CA GLY A 230 4.17 21.14 -38.44
C GLY A 230 5.09 20.28 -37.57
N HIS A 231 6.38 20.35 -37.89
CA HIS A 231 7.42 19.51 -37.26
C HIS A 231 8.26 20.32 -36.25
N THR A 232 7.66 21.34 -35.65
CA THR A 232 8.32 22.25 -34.70
C THR A 232 8.21 21.75 -33.26
N TRP A 233 9.12 22.19 -32.41
CA TRP A 233 9.03 21.96 -30.96
C TRP A 233 7.70 22.42 -30.36
N ALA A 234 7.17 23.55 -30.90
CA ALA A 234 5.86 24.04 -30.47
C ALA A 234 4.69 23.09 -30.82
N ALA A 235 4.79 22.36 -31.94
CA ALA A 235 3.82 21.32 -32.27
C ALA A 235 3.92 20.12 -31.29
N ALA A 236 5.14 19.66 -31.00
CA ALA A 236 5.38 18.60 -30.04
C ALA A 236 4.83 18.95 -28.63
N ILE A 237 5.07 20.18 -28.15
CA ILE A 237 4.53 20.69 -26.90
C ILE A 237 2.99 20.60 -26.87
N ARG A 238 2.31 21.07 -27.94
CA ARG A 238 0.84 21.03 -28.01
C ARG A 238 0.31 19.60 -28.00
N ILE A 239 0.97 18.68 -28.71
CA ILE A 239 0.58 17.27 -28.76
C ILE A 239 0.74 16.62 -27.37
N VAL A 240 1.90 16.77 -26.74
CA VAL A 240 2.19 16.22 -25.42
C VAL A 240 1.25 16.79 -24.36
N ALA A 241 1.05 18.12 -24.35
CA ALA A 241 0.14 18.77 -23.40
C ALA A 241 -1.32 18.34 -23.61
N GLY A 242 -1.79 18.25 -24.86
CA GLY A 242 -3.16 17.83 -25.16
C GLY A 242 -3.43 16.37 -24.78
N LYS A 243 -2.48 15.46 -25.07
CA LYS A 243 -2.58 14.06 -24.65
C LYS A 243 -2.55 13.94 -23.12
N ALA A 244 -1.59 14.56 -22.45
CA ALA A 244 -1.49 14.53 -21.00
C ALA A 244 -2.74 15.10 -20.32
N PHE A 245 -3.36 16.14 -20.88
CA PHE A 245 -4.60 16.70 -20.35
C PHE A 245 -5.74 15.66 -20.33
N VAL A 246 -5.90 14.87 -21.41
CA VAL A 246 -6.92 13.80 -21.46
C VAL A 246 -6.66 12.73 -20.40
N TYR A 247 -5.42 12.25 -20.31
CA TYR A 247 -5.05 11.22 -19.35
C TYR A 247 -5.19 11.70 -17.90
N CYS A 248 -4.70 12.90 -17.59
CA CYS A 248 -4.85 13.48 -16.27
C CYS A 248 -6.32 13.69 -15.88
N GLY A 249 -7.15 14.20 -16.79
CA GLY A 249 -8.58 14.41 -16.55
C GLY A 249 -9.31 13.10 -16.28
N LEU A 250 -9.06 12.10 -17.10
CA LEU A 250 -9.67 10.77 -16.94
C LEU A 250 -9.24 10.11 -15.62
N TYR A 251 -7.94 10.12 -15.33
CA TYR A 251 -7.41 9.50 -14.12
C TYR A 251 -7.66 10.30 -12.85
N ALA A 252 -7.95 11.59 -12.92
CA ALA A 252 -8.47 12.35 -11.78
C ALA A 252 -9.82 11.80 -11.31
N ILE A 253 -10.73 11.42 -12.24
CA ILE A 253 -12.02 10.80 -11.92
C ILE A 253 -11.80 9.42 -11.29
N PHE A 254 -10.94 8.59 -11.88
CA PHE A 254 -10.64 7.26 -11.32
C PHE A 254 -9.91 7.31 -9.99
N SER A 255 -9.04 8.28 -9.80
CA SER A 255 -8.37 8.51 -8.52
C SER A 255 -9.38 8.90 -7.43
N PHE A 256 -10.35 9.75 -7.74
CA PHE A 256 -11.43 10.07 -6.82
C PHE A 256 -12.24 8.81 -6.44
N PHE A 257 -12.50 7.92 -7.40
CA PHE A 257 -13.15 6.64 -7.12
C PHE A 257 -12.30 5.74 -6.21
N LEU A 258 -11.03 5.51 -6.55
CA LEU A 258 -10.14 4.58 -5.83
C LEU A 258 -9.71 5.09 -4.45
N LEU A 259 -9.42 6.38 -4.33
CA LEU A 259 -8.84 6.96 -3.10
C LEU A 259 -9.88 7.67 -2.22
N GLY A 260 -11.06 7.98 -2.75
CA GLY A 260 -12.13 8.63 -2.02
C GLY A 260 -13.32 7.71 -1.78
N LEU A 261 -13.94 7.25 -2.87
CA LEU A 261 -15.22 6.54 -2.79
C LEU A 261 -15.07 5.12 -2.23
N LEU A 262 -14.10 4.34 -2.71
CA LEU A 262 -13.87 2.97 -2.24
C LEU A 262 -13.50 2.90 -0.76
N PRO A 263 -12.53 3.67 -0.23
CA PRO A 263 -12.23 3.68 1.20
C PRO A 263 -13.45 4.04 2.07
N TYR A 264 -14.30 4.94 1.59
CA TYR A 264 -15.54 5.28 2.28
C TYR A 264 -16.51 4.08 2.38
N PHE A 265 -16.73 3.34 1.29
CA PHE A 265 -17.60 2.16 1.29
C PHE A 265 -17.07 1.00 2.13
N PHE A 266 -15.76 0.82 2.16
CA PHE A 266 -15.12 -0.26 2.92
C PHE A 266 -14.68 0.17 4.33
N SER A 267 -15.06 1.37 4.77
CA SER A 267 -14.75 1.92 6.10
C SER A 267 -13.24 1.88 6.41
N ILE A 268 -12.40 2.09 5.41
CA ILE A 268 -10.95 2.18 5.60
C ILE A 268 -10.66 3.50 6.30
N PRO A 269 -9.90 3.50 7.41
CA PRO A 269 -9.58 4.70 8.14
C PRO A 269 -8.84 5.73 7.27
N ASN A 270 -9.33 6.95 7.24
CA ASN A 270 -8.69 8.09 6.61
C ASN A 270 -8.72 9.27 7.59
N ILE A 271 -7.57 9.63 8.11
CA ILE A 271 -7.40 10.79 9.00
C ILE A 271 -6.81 12.00 8.29
N GLY A 272 -6.52 11.84 6.99
CA GLY A 272 -5.87 12.84 6.16
C GLY A 272 -6.79 13.97 5.70
N ASN A 273 -6.17 15.11 5.36
CA ASN A 273 -6.87 16.22 4.73
C ASN A 273 -7.04 15.96 3.22
N GLY A 274 -8.30 15.85 2.75
CA GLY A 274 -8.61 15.60 1.34
C GLY A 274 -8.03 16.64 0.38
N LEU A 275 -7.87 17.90 0.79
CA LEU A 275 -7.24 18.93 -0.05
C LEU A 275 -5.76 18.60 -0.32
N TYR A 276 -5.04 18.12 0.70
CA TYR A 276 -3.62 17.76 0.54
C TYR A 276 -3.46 16.55 -0.40
N ILE A 277 -4.40 15.59 -0.33
CA ILE A 277 -4.44 14.47 -1.27
C ILE A 277 -4.64 14.97 -2.71
N VAL A 278 -5.59 15.87 -2.94
CA VAL A 278 -5.81 16.46 -4.27
C VAL A 278 -4.56 17.19 -4.76
N LEU A 279 -3.91 17.97 -3.90
CA LEU A 279 -2.67 18.69 -4.27
C LEU A 279 -1.53 17.73 -4.63
N LEU A 280 -1.41 16.59 -3.93
CA LEU A 280 -0.43 15.54 -4.26
C LEU A 280 -0.73 14.88 -5.62
N MET A 281 -2.02 14.61 -5.90
CA MET A 281 -2.43 13.93 -7.13
C MET A 281 -2.13 14.75 -8.39
N ILE A 282 -2.10 16.07 -8.32
CA ILE A 282 -1.80 16.93 -9.48
C ILE A 282 -0.41 16.59 -10.08
N PRO A 283 0.72 16.81 -9.40
CA PRO A 283 2.03 16.50 -9.96
C PRO A 283 2.21 14.99 -10.22
N TYR A 284 1.60 14.12 -9.45
CA TYR A 284 1.66 12.69 -9.64
C TYR A 284 1.07 12.23 -10.98
N LEU A 285 -0.16 12.62 -11.31
CA LEU A 285 -0.80 12.28 -12.58
C LEU A 285 -0.10 12.90 -13.77
N ILE A 286 0.37 14.15 -13.65
CA ILE A 286 1.11 14.85 -14.70
C ILE A 286 2.46 14.17 -14.95
N ALA A 287 3.24 13.88 -13.91
CA ALA A 287 4.53 13.20 -14.03
C ALA A 287 4.39 11.81 -14.66
N THR A 288 3.40 11.03 -14.22
CA THR A 288 3.11 9.70 -14.76
C THR A 288 2.69 9.77 -16.22
N SER A 289 1.84 10.73 -16.59
CA SER A 289 1.42 10.92 -17.98
C SER A 289 2.60 11.28 -18.88
N PHE A 290 3.47 12.19 -18.46
CA PHE A 290 4.65 12.53 -19.23
C PHE A 290 5.67 11.39 -19.31
N LEU A 291 5.83 10.61 -18.22
CA LEU A 291 6.65 9.41 -18.26
C LEU A 291 6.13 8.40 -19.29
N GLY A 292 4.82 8.13 -19.30
CA GLY A 292 4.19 7.24 -20.29
C GLY A 292 4.38 7.71 -21.71
N LEU A 293 4.17 9.03 -21.97
CA LEU A 293 4.40 9.63 -23.28
C LEU A 293 5.89 9.59 -23.69
N ALA A 294 6.82 9.76 -22.76
CA ALA A 294 8.25 9.61 -23.03
C ALA A 294 8.62 8.16 -23.34
N ALA A 295 8.07 7.20 -22.55
CA ALA A 295 8.26 5.77 -22.76
C ALA A 295 7.65 5.25 -24.08
N SER A 296 6.73 6.00 -24.68
CA SER A 296 6.10 5.68 -25.98
C SER A 296 7.07 5.50 -27.15
N ARG A 297 8.33 5.86 -26.96
CA ARG A 297 9.41 5.58 -27.92
C ARG A 297 9.67 4.07 -28.08
N TYR A 298 9.46 3.32 -27.03
CA TYR A 298 9.77 1.89 -26.97
C TYR A 298 8.57 1.01 -27.33
N PHE A 299 7.37 1.59 -27.43
CA PHE A 299 6.14 0.86 -27.72
C PHE A 299 5.85 0.90 -29.22
N THR A 300 5.97 -0.24 -29.87
CA THR A 300 5.73 -0.44 -31.31
C THR A 300 4.37 -1.08 -31.60
N ASP A 301 3.76 -1.66 -30.60
CA ASP A 301 2.45 -2.31 -30.64
C ASP A 301 1.68 -2.04 -29.33
N SER A 302 0.42 -2.46 -29.27
CA SER A 302 -0.45 -2.24 -28.12
C SER A 302 -0.27 -3.27 -27.01
N GLU A 303 0.41 -4.38 -27.24
CA GLU A 303 0.54 -5.49 -26.26
C GLU A 303 1.80 -5.36 -25.41
N ALA A 304 2.91 -4.91 -25.98
CA ALA A 304 4.19 -4.78 -25.29
C ALA A 304 4.14 -3.95 -24.00
N PRO A 305 3.42 -2.81 -23.93
CA PRO A 305 3.29 -2.04 -22.70
C PRO A 305 2.65 -2.82 -21.56
N LEU A 306 1.64 -3.62 -21.87
CA LEU A 306 0.91 -4.41 -20.87
C LEU A 306 1.84 -5.42 -20.17
N LEU A 307 2.61 -6.17 -20.95
CA LEU A 307 3.54 -7.16 -20.41
C LEU A 307 4.69 -6.49 -19.64
N MET A 308 5.27 -5.42 -20.20
CA MET A 308 6.39 -4.73 -19.57
C MET A 308 6.00 -4.14 -18.22
N ILE A 309 4.87 -3.43 -18.15
CA ILE A 309 4.44 -2.75 -16.92
C ILE A 309 3.97 -3.76 -15.88
N ALA A 310 3.27 -4.84 -16.28
CA ALA A 310 2.90 -5.92 -15.39
C ALA A 310 4.13 -6.58 -14.74
N PHE A 311 5.21 -6.78 -15.48
CA PHE A 311 6.45 -7.35 -14.95
C PHE A 311 7.10 -6.46 -13.87
N PHE A 312 7.10 -5.14 -14.07
CA PHE A 312 7.68 -4.20 -13.11
C PHE A 312 6.78 -3.92 -11.89
N SER A 313 5.52 -4.35 -11.93
CA SER A 313 4.50 -3.99 -10.92
C SER A 313 4.88 -4.38 -9.49
N VAL A 314 5.38 -5.60 -9.31
CA VAL A 314 5.77 -6.13 -7.99
C VAL A 314 6.93 -5.33 -7.39
N GLY A 315 7.89 -4.92 -8.23
CA GLY A 315 9.02 -4.09 -7.79
C GLY A 315 8.61 -2.72 -7.24
N LEU A 316 7.49 -2.17 -7.71
CA LEU A 316 7.02 -0.84 -7.28
C LEU A 316 6.59 -0.80 -5.82
N ILE A 317 5.98 -1.88 -5.30
CA ILE A 317 5.60 -1.97 -3.88
C ILE A 317 6.83 -1.88 -2.99
N PHE A 318 7.90 -2.59 -3.35
CA PHE A 318 9.15 -2.54 -2.59
C PHE A 318 9.84 -1.18 -2.72
N LEU A 319 9.85 -0.59 -3.91
CA LEU A 319 10.43 0.73 -4.14
C LEU A 319 9.67 1.87 -3.45
N SER A 320 8.38 1.68 -3.14
CA SER A 320 7.56 2.73 -2.54
C SER A 320 7.96 3.08 -1.09
N GLY A 321 8.73 2.23 -0.41
CA GLY A 321 9.05 2.43 1.00
C GLY A 321 7.96 1.96 1.97
N VAL A 322 6.82 1.49 1.46
CA VAL A 322 5.70 1.01 2.27
C VAL A 322 5.94 -0.42 2.74
N SER A 323 6.36 -1.32 1.84
CA SER A 323 6.64 -2.72 2.19
C SER A 323 7.97 -2.89 2.95
N TYR A 324 8.94 -2.02 2.70
CA TYR A 324 10.26 -2.04 3.35
C TYR A 324 10.71 -0.61 3.65
N PRO A 325 11.07 -0.28 4.91
CA PRO A 325 11.41 1.08 5.32
C PRO A 325 12.55 1.69 4.49
N MET A 326 12.37 2.93 4.04
CA MET A 326 13.35 3.65 3.21
C MET A 326 14.72 3.76 3.88
N GLU A 327 14.76 3.91 5.22
CA GLU A 327 15.97 4.07 6.00
C GLU A 327 16.90 2.86 5.87
N LEU A 328 16.33 1.67 5.78
CA LEU A 328 17.02 0.39 5.68
C LEU A 328 17.43 0.03 4.25
N MET A 329 16.93 0.77 3.24
CA MET A 329 17.27 0.49 1.84
C MET A 329 18.71 0.86 1.52
N PRO A 330 19.44 0.05 0.72
CA PRO A 330 20.71 0.43 0.12
C PRO A 330 20.57 1.70 -0.74
N TRP A 331 21.65 2.47 -0.86
CA TRP A 331 21.62 3.76 -1.58
C TRP A 331 21.13 3.68 -3.02
N TYR A 332 21.41 2.58 -3.74
CA TYR A 332 20.98 2.40 -5.14
C TYR A 332 19.47 2.15 -5.26
N TRP A 333 18.83 1.51 -4.28
CA TRP A 333 17.37 1.39 -4.20
C TRP A 333 16.72 2.73 -3.83
N LYS A 334 17.32 3.48 -2.91
CA LYS A 334 16.88 4.87 -2.64
C LYS A 334 16.95 5.74 -3.89
N ALA A 335 17.99 5.61 -4.71
CA ALA A 335 18.08 6.32 -5.98
C ALA A 335 16.99 5.88 -6.97
N ALA A 336 16.70 4.57 -7.06
CA ALA A 336 15.62 4.03 -7.90
C ALA A 336 14.22 4.52 -7.47
N HIS A 337 13.99 4.69 -6.16
CA HIS A 337 12.75 5.26 -5.62
C HIS A 337 12.43 6.63 -6.26
N TYR A 338 13.42 7.48 -6.42
CA TYR A 338 13.24 8.84 -6.98
C TYR A 338 13.12 8.88 -8.52
N ILE A 339 13.24 7.74 -9.22
CA ILE A 339 13.07 7.69 -10.67
C ILE A 339 11.58 7.57 -11.04
N LEU A 340 10.82 6.70 -10.38
CA LEU A 340 9.44 6.43 -10.75
C LEU A 340 8.45 7.25 -9.93
N PRO A 341 7.51 7.99 -10.54
CA PRO A 341 6.54 8.82 -9.81
C PRO A 341 5.71 8.04 -8.80
N ALA A 342 5.47 6.75 -9.05
CA ALA A 342 4.71 5.90 -8.13
C ALA A 342 5.33 5.81 -6.74
N ALA A 343 6.66 5.71 -6.64
CA ALA A 343 7.31 5.44 -5.37
C ALA A 343 7.19 6.61 -4.38
N PRO A 344 7.67 7.84 -4.68
CA PRO A 344 7.51 8.98 -3.78
C PRO A 344 6.04 9.38 -3.59
N ALA A 345 5.19 9.23 -4.62
CA ALA A 345 3.77 9.56 -4.49
C ALA A 345 3.05 8.60 -3.53
N THR A 346 3.36 7.30 -3.58
CA THR A 346 2.76 6.31 -2.66
C THR A 346 3.16 6.56 -1.22
N LEU A 347 4.45 6.82 -0.97
CA LEU A 347 4.94 7.15 0.38
C LEU A 347 4.26 8.41 0.93
N ALA A 348 4.25 9.49 0.15
CA ALA A 348 3.59 10.74 0.50
C ALA A 348 2.07 10.55 0.73
N PHE A 349 1.41 9.73 -0.10
CA PHE A 349 -0.02 9.46 0.05
C PHE A 349 -0.32 8.72 1.36
N VAL A 350 0.45 7.69 1.70
CA VAL A 350 0.28 6.96 2.97
C VAL A 350 0.49 7.89 4.17
N GLN A 351 1.49 8.77 4.12
CA GLN A 351 1.72 9.76 5.17
C GLN A 351 0.54 10.73 5.30
N LEU A 352 0.02 11.27 4.20
CA LEU A 352 -1.13 12.16 4.21
C LEU A 352 -2.41 11.46 4.65
N ASN A 353 -2.72 10.29 4.06
CA ASN A 353 -3.98 9.59 4.24
C ASN A 353 -4.09 8.89 5.58
N SER A 354 -3.06 8.14 5.96
CA SER A 354 -3.09 7.24 7.11
C SER A 354 -2.46 7.83 8.36
N MET A 355 -1.49 8.78 8.20
CA MET A 355 -0.80 9.42 9.32
C MET A 355 -1.28 10.85 9.59
N GLY A 356 -2.15 11.42 8.71
CA GLY A 356 -2.62 12.79 8.86
C GLY A 356 -1.53 13.84 8.71
N ALA A 357 -0.44 13.53 7.99
CA ALA A 357 0.67 14.43 7.76
C ALA A 357 0.24 15.71 7.03
N SER A 358 1.02 16.77 7.18
CA SER A 358 0.84 18.03 6.47
C SER A 358 1.65 18.06 5.16
N MET A 359 1.37 19.05 4.30
CA MET A 359 2.19 19.28 3.09
C MET A 359 3.65 19.63 3.40
N ALA A 360 3.95 20.09 4.61
CA ALA A 360 5.31 20.36 5.04
C ALA A 360 6.11 19.06 5.29
N ASP A 361 5.43 18.03 5.80
CA ASP A 361 6.04 16.74 6.13
C ASP A 361 6.39 15.94 4.87
N ILE A 362 5.58 16.03 3.81
CA ILE A 362 5.80 15.35 2.53
C ILE A 362 6.58 16.22 1.51
N ARG A 363 7.18 17.31 1.97
CA ARG A 363 7.86 18.27 1.08
C ARG A 363 8.92 17.64 0.17
N PRO A 364 9.77 16.70 0.62
CA PRO A 364 10.76 16.06 -0.24
C PRO A 364 10.13 15.30 -1.40
N GLU A 365 9.09 14.49 -1.15
CA GLU A 365 8.37 13.69 -2.15
C GLU A 365 7.62 14.60 -3.12
N TYR A 366 6.99 15.65 -2.60
CA TYR A 366 6.23 16.62 -3.41
C TYR A 366 7.15 17.41 -4.37
N ILE A 367 8.31 17.84 -3.90
CA ILE A 367 9.32 18.50 -4.75
C ILE A 367 9.85 17.53 -5.80
N THR A 368 10.12 16.28 -5.40
CA THR A 368 10.57 15.24 -6.34
C THR A 368 9.57 15.04 -7.48
N LEU A 369 8.27 14.97 -7.18
CA LEU A 369 7.23 14.83 -8.20
C LEU A 369 7.24 16.02 -9.18
N TRP A 370 7.43 17.25 -8.72
CA TRP A 370 7.53 18.41 -9.61
C TRP A 370 8.81 18.41 -10.46
N ILE A 371 9.93 17.94 -9.91
CA ILE A 371 11.16 17.72 -10.68
C ILE A 371 10.91 16.66 -11.77
N GLN A 372 10.24 15.57 -11.44
CA GLN A 372 9.86 14.53 -12.39
C GLN A 372 8.93 15.06 -13.48
N VAL A 373 7.95 15.91 -13.14
CA VAL A 373 7.10 16.59 -14.12
C VAL A 373 7.96 17.33 -15.14
N LEU A 374 8.92 18.11 -14.69
CA LEU A 374 9.80 18.88 -15.57
C LEU A 374 10.66 17.98 -16.46
N VAL A 375 11.31 16.98 -15.86
CA VAL A 375 12.21 16.05 -16.58
C VAL A 375 11.43 15.26 -17.62
N TYR A 376 10.31 14.65 -17.25
CA TYR A 376 9.52 13.81 -18.16
C TYR A 376 8.78 14.64 -19.20
N PHE A 377 8.42 15.89 -18.91
CA PHE A 377 7.91 16.82 -19.91
C PHE A 377 8.93 17.08 -21.03
N ILE A 378 10.16 17.40 -20.65
CA ILE A 378 11.25 17.62 -21.63
C ILE A 378 11.51 16.37 -22.46
N LEU A 379 11.57 15.19 -21.80
CA LEU A 379 11.79 13.92 -22.48
C LEU A 379 10.65 13.57 -23.45
N SER A 380 9.40 13.77 -23.04
CA SER A 380 8.25 13.50 -23.89
C SER A 380 8.19 14.40 -25.11
N ILE A 381 8.48 15.70 -24.96
CA ILE A 381 8.57 16.64 -26.08
C ILE A 381 9.67 16.22 -27.07
N TRP A 382 10.83 15.83 -26.57
CA TRP A 382 11.93 15.36 -27.39
C TRP A 382 11.56 14.10 -28.20
N VAL A 383 10.88 13.14 -27.56
CA VAL A 383 10.40 11.92 -28.21
C VAL A 383 9.39 12.27 -29.32
N TYR A 384 8.39 13.09 -29.02
CA TYR A 384 7.38 13.48 -30.01
C TYR A 384 7.95 14.31 -31.14
N GLN A 385 8.91 15.21 -30.87
CA GLN A 385 9.63 15.95 -31.89
C GLN A 385 10.33 14.99 -32.87
N LYS A 386 11.02 13.96 -32.36
CA LYS A 386 11.67 12.96 -33.23
C LYS A 386 10.66 12.10 -34.00
N LYS A 387 9.51 11.74 -33.39
CA LYS A 387 8.44 11.02 -34.10
C LYS A 387 7.89 11.84 -35.25
N LEU A 388 7.64 13.14 -35.05
CA LEU A 388 7.15 14.06 -36.08
C LEU A 388 8.17 14.21 -37.25
N GLN A 389 9.46 14.34 -36.96
CA GLN A 389 10.50 14.41 -37.97
C GLN A 389 10.59 13.12 -38.81
N LYS A 390 10.52 11.97 -38.16
CA LYS A 390 10.58 10.66 -38.85
C LYS A 390 9.35 10.41 -39.73
N SER A 391 8.18 10.93 -39.37
CA SER A 391 6.95 10.79 -40.15
C SER A 391 6.98 11.59 -41.45
N GLN A 392 7.88 12.58 -41.59
CA GLN A 392 8.10 13.38 -42.78
C GLN A 392 8.98 12.67 -43.83
N LEU A 393 9.87 11.76 -43.35
CA LEU A 393 10.83 11.06 -44.20
C LEU A 393 10.29 9.74 -44.78
N ARG A 394 9.14 9.29 -44.32
CA ARG A 394 8.35 8.18 -44.85
C ARG A 394 7.15 8.68 -45.68
#